data_fde40b4a10fa8ce70806a43ad4b8f2ad
#
_entry.id   fde40b4a10fa8ce70806a43ad4b8f2ad
#
_cell.length_a   1.000
_cell.length_b   1.000
_cell.length_c   1.000
_cell.angle_alpha   90.00
_cell.angle_beta   90.00
_cell.angle_gamma   90.00
#
_symmetry.space_group_name_H-M   'P 1'
#
loop_
_entity.id
_entity.type
_entity.pdbx_description
1 polymer ?
#
loop_
_entity_poly.entity_id
_entity_poly.type
_entity_poly.pdbx_seq_one_letter_code
_entity_poly.pdbx_strand_id
1 'polypeptide(L)'
;MQPSQQSYWKKLQRSRLSRRRFLGGAVATGLGAAGLAAAGCGGEEGAPEGTPSAEGPTPEATKQAYEPCATRGGWARKFEFDAMPLDTRDPHQTQFGPMYNTHSAVFSKVLNYEDEVQGTIFPDLSADPDGGPGMPEQPDDLTYIIRVRPAAKFHDTPQIQKDFPQVAGRNVTAEDIKYSIERQVNPDSPQRALYYRRALWESVDKIELIDDLTLRITTKGPIAAFINYLADRNAAIIAKELVDEHDEMNEDRRMIGSGPFILEELKALQHVRCRRNPEWFAADDRPELGTGRPFLDGYIALWPPQSAQMEETAFKTKQVENGGFVDGAILARVTREMAGQTHLFEPPGFAGCPQTRFLIDRPPFDDFRRRKAIHLTVDRQVFGELFFPSVPEITRWFPSGPIAWPMKRWAILQDELATFRGYRFGTAEREEDLREARKLWDAAGGTEAAGKFKLLGTSIPDYIAAKGQPQMVRMLKEVLGAEMDTEVDPTGYTILASCMLANTRGDPSGTCEFTMNYDNGWIDPDEWLYLFFHTGAPKNSSRLSDAKLDEMLEKQRAEFDYEKRHDLVLEIQRYFLDEILAHLQYVSEWNWSLQWNYQKNRHEGTYYGHNYWYANMWLDQNDPTFQGRPA
;
A
#
# COMPACT_ATOMS: atom_id res chain seq x y z
N MET A 1 -34.00 -1.49 28.10
CA MET A 1 -32.91 -2.18 27.37
C MET A 1 -32.80 -1.52 26.03
N GLN A 2 -31.75 -0.73 25.80
CA GLN A 2 -31.46 -0.12 24.49
C GLN A 2 -30.95 -1.18 23.53
N PRO A 3 -31.28 -1.10 22.24
CA PRO A 3 -30.78 -2.07 21.26
C PRO A 3 -29.26 -1.95 21.17
N SER A 4 -28.57 -3.09 21.28
CA SER A 4 -27.13 -3.21 21.20
C SER A 4 -26.58 -2.46 19.97
N GLN A 5 -25.65 -1.56 20.18
CA GLN A 5 -24.91 -0.90 19.13
C GLN A 5 -24.24 -1.98 18.27
N GLN A 6 -24.61 -2.02 17.02
CA GLN A 6 -23.98 -2.91 16.05
C GLN A 6 -22.56 -2.45 15.85
N SER A 7 -21.59 -3.37 15.89
CA SER A 7 -20.20 -3.05 15.69
C SER A 7 -19.98 -2.28 14.38
N TYR A 8 -18.97 -1.42 14.35
CA TYR A 8 -18.51 -0.65 13.19
C TYR A 8 -18.52 -1.47 11.90
N TRP A 9 -17.99 -2.68 11.96
CA TRP A 9 -17.87 -3.59 10.81
C TRP A 9 -19.20 -4.20 10.37
N LYS A 10 -20.13 -4.48 11.28
CA LYS A 10 -21.49 -4.90 10.92
C LYS A 10 -22.26 -3.79 10.21
N LYS A 11 -22.04 -2.52 10.60
CA LYS A 11 -22.63 -1.35 9.91
C LYS A 11 -22.02 -1.18 8.52
N LEU A 12 -20.70 -1.34 8.39
CA LEU A 12 -20.00 -1.28 7.10
C LEU A 12 -20.48 -2.34 6.10
N GLN A 13 -20.70 -3.58 6.56
CA GLN A 13 -21.25 -4.67 5.75
C GLN A 13 -22.73 -4.44 5.36
N ARG A 14 -23.53 -3.83 6.24
CA ARG A 14 -24.95 -3.53 5.94
C ARG A 14 -25.14 -2.37 4.98
N SER A 15 -24.27 -1.38 4.97
CA SER A 15 -24.35 -0.29 3.99
C SER A 15 -24.17 -0.79 2.54
N ARG A 16 -23.51 -1.95 2.36
CA ARG A 16 -23.34 -2.61 1.05
C ARG A 16 -24.58 -3.33 0.55
N LEU A 17 -25.39 -3.89 1.46
CA LEU A 17 -26.66 -4.54 1.07
C LEU A 17 -27.71 -3.55 0.59
N SER A 18 -27.65 -2.27 1.01
CA SER A 18 -28.59 -1.24 0.55
C SER A 18 -28.31 -0.77 -0.89
N ARG A 19 -27.06 -0.82 -1.36
CA ARG A 19 -26.71 -0.46 -2.75
C ARG A 19 -27.23 -1.45 -3.79
N ARG A 20 -27.40 -2.72 -3.45
CA ARG A 20 -28.05 -3.71 -4.34
C ARG A 20 -29.53 -3.39 -4.63
N ARG A 21 -30.21 -2.65 -3.76
CA ARG A 21 -31.60 -2.20 -3.98
C ARG A 21 -31.70 -0.92 -4.82
N PHE A 22 -30.62 -0.16 -4.99
CA PHE A 22 -30.63 1.07 -5.78
C PHE A 22 -30.43 0.83 -7.29
N LEU A 23 -29.78 -0.28 -7.67
CA LEU A 23 -29.55 -0.65 -9.07
C LEU A 23 -30.72 -1.43 -9.71
N GLY A 24 -31.79 -1.72 -8.96
CA GLY A 24 -32.98 -2.38 -9.48
C GLY A 24 -34.11 -1.44 -9.95
N GLY A 25 -33.94 -0.13 -9.87
CA GLY A 25 -35.02 0.85 -10.05
C GLY A 25 -34.92 1.79 -11.27
N ALA A 26 -33.93 1.68 -12.13
CA ALA A 26 -33.73 2.60 -13.24
C ALA A 26 -33.70 1.91 -14.60
N VAL A 27 -34.76 1.21 -14.94
CA VAL A 27 -35.07 0.86 -16.33
C VAL A 27 -36.57 1.19 -16.58
N ALA A 28 -36.85 2.39 -16.96
CA ALA A 28 -38.00 2.78 -17.80
C ALA A 28 -38.01 4.29 -18.06
N THR A 29 -38.02 4.62 -19.28
CA THR A 29 -38.27 5.90 -20.02
C THR A 29 -36.97 6.43 -20.61
N GLY A 30 -36.78 6.40 -21.87
CA GLY A 30 -37.61 6.39 -23.06
C GLY A 30 -37.10 7.42 -24.05
N LEU A 31 -36.68 7.00 -25.18
CA LEU A 31 -36.82 7.58 -26.51
C LEU A 31 -36.82 9.12 -26.67
N GLY A 32 -35.91 9.61 -27.52
CA GLY A 32 -36.28 10.69 -28.41
C GLY A 32 -35.26 11.80 -28.61
N ALA A 33 -34.56 11.81 -29.66
CA ALA A 33 -34.64 12.69 -30.81
C ALA A 33 -33.24 13.11 -31.32
N ALA A 34 -33.05 12.74 -32.55
CA ALA A 34 -31.99 13.21 -33.43
C ALA A 34 -32.28 14.64 -33.93
N GLY A 35 -31.23 15.39 -34.28
CA GLY A 35 -31.36 16.69 -34.94
C GLY A 35 -30.05 17.39 -35.26
N LEU A 36 -29.45 17.04 -36.40
CA LEU A 36 -28.86 17.87 -37.46
C LEU A 36 -28.01 19.10 -37.14
N ALA A 37 -26.78 18.96 -37.54
CA ALA A 37 -25.84 19.77 -38.31
C ALA A 37 -26.17 21.25 -38.65
N ALA A 38 -25.17 22.10 -38.53
CA ALA A 38 -24.74 22.98 -39.62
C ALA A 38 -23.37 23.61 -39.35
N ALA A 39 -22.61 23.72 -40.40
CA ALA A 39 -21.26 24.21 -40.49
C ALA A 39 -21.14 25.73 -40.31
N GLY A 40 -20.00 26.19 -39.85
CA GLY A 40 -19.59 27.58 -39.89
C GLY A 40 -18.09 27.70 -39.64
N CYS A 41 -17.34 28.00 -40.71
CA CYS A 41 -15.90 28.32 -40.67
C CYS A 41 -15.66 29.67 -40.02
N GLY A 42 -14.63 29.77 -39.22
CA GLY A 42 -14.06 31.04 -38.76
C GLY A 42 -12.82 30.73 -37.90
N GLY A 43 -11.64 30.93 -38.46
CA GLY A 43 -10.39 30.71 -37.72
C GLY A 43 -10.07 31.91 -36.82
N GLU A 44 -9.52 31.59 -35.67
CA GLU A 44 -8.69 32.49 -34.88
C GLU A 44 -7.72 31.60 -34.09
N GLU A 45 -6.45 32.01 -34.07
CA GLU A 45 -5.36 31.34 -33.38
C GLU A 45 -5.61 31.36 -31.87
N GLY A 46 -5.90 30.23 -31.30
CA GLY A 46 -6.07 30.02 -29.86
C GLY A 46 -4.80 29.52 -29.22
N ALA A 47 -4.41 30.14 -28.13
CA ALA A 47 -3.38 29.73 -27.20
C ALA A 47 -3.61 28.27 -26.70
N PRO A 48 -2.57 27.56 -26.19
CA PRO A 48 -2.72 26.20 -25.79
C PRO A 48 -3.63 26.11 -24.55
N GLU A 49 -4.85 25.69 -24.74
CA GLU A 49 -5.74 25.19 -23.72
C GLU A 49 -5.25 23.81 -23.26
N GLY A 50 -5.12 23.63 -21.98
CA GLY A 50 -4.83 22.33 -21.43
C GLY A 50 -4.57 22.30 -19.95
N THR A 51 -5.44 22.91 -19.15
CA THR A 51 -5.60 22.42 -17.78
C THR A 51 -6.34 21.09 -17.87
N PRO A 52 -5.82 19.96 -17.32
CA PRO A 52 -6.64 18.78 -17.19
C PRO A 52 -7.83 19.16 -16.30
N SER A 53 -9.02 19.25 -16.86
CA SER A 53 -10.24 19.35 -16.06
C SER A 53 -10.27 18.09 -15.18
N ALA A 54 -10.46 18.29 -13.89
CA ALA A 54 -10.49 17.23 -12.88
C ALA A 54 -11.63 16.21 -13.06
N GLU A 55 -12.40 16.31 -14.14
CA GLU A 55 -13.44 15.37 -14.53
C GLU A 55 -13.46 15.18 -16.06
N GLY A 56 -12.48 14.46 -16.57
CA GLY A 56 -12.82 13.47 -17.59
C GLY A 56 -13.59 12.37 -16.86
N PRO A 57 -14.58 11.69 -17.47
CA PRO A 57 -15.17 10.54 -16.83
C PRO A 57 -14.03 9.59 -16.48
N THR A 58 -13.72 9.49 -15.18
CA THR A 58 -12.89 8.39 -14.70
C THR A 58 -13.58 7.17 -15.28
N PRO A 59 -12.95 6.37 -16.16
CA PRO A 59 -13.55 5.14 -16.58
C PRO A 59 -13.93 4.44 -15.28
N GLU A 60 -15.20 4.17 -15.04
CA GLU A 60 -15.58 3.35 -13.91
C GLU A 60 -14.68 2.13 -14.03
N ALA A 61 -13.73 1.99 -13.10
CA ALA A 61 -12.83 0.87 -13.11
C ALA A 61 -13.76 -0.33 -13.14
N THR A 62 -13.88 -0.94 -14.29
CA THR A 62 -14.69 -2.13 -14.45
C THR A 62 -14.00 -3.14 -13.57
N LYS A 63 -14.53 -3.35 -12.35
CA LYS A 63 -14.15 -4.51 -11.54
C LYS A 63 -14.27 -5.67 -12.48
N GLN A 64 -13.14 -6.19 -12.95
CA GLN A 64 -13.15 -7.36 -13.78
C GLN A 64 -13.86 -8.42 -12.94
N ALA A 65 -15.02 -8.86 -13.40
CA ALA A 65 -15.78 -9.88 -12.69
C ALA A 65 -14.88 -11.13 -12.63
N TYR A 66 -14.80 -11.75 -11.47
CA TYR A 66 -14.11 -13.03 -11.36
C TYR A 66 -14.75 -14.04 -12.30
N GLU A 67 -13.92 -14.80 -13.00
CA GLU A 67 -14.34 -15.87 -13.90
C GLU A 67 -14.08 -17.23 -13.24
N PRO A 68 -15.03 -18.19 -13.31
CA PRO A 68 -14.77 -19.54 -12.86
C PRO A 68 -13.58 -20.17 -13.60
N CYS A 69 -12.72 -20.89 -12.89
CA CYS A 69 -11.56 -21.53 -13.47
C CYS A 69 -11.95 -22.63 -14.48
N ALA A 70 -11.65 -22.42 -15.75
CA ALA A 70 -11.91 -23.39 -16.82
C ALA A 70 -10.74 -24.37 -17.03
N THR A 71 -9.50 -23.92 -16.80
CA THR A 71 -8.31 -24.75 -16.95
C THR A 71 -7.38 -24.61 -15.75
N ARG A 72 -6.79 -25.71 -15.30
CA ARG A 72 -5.91 -25.76 -14.13
C ARG A 72 -4.48 -25.99 -14.54
N GLY A 73 -3.58 -25.60 -13.64
CA GLY A 73 -2.15 -25.83 -13.80
C GLY A 73 -1.43 -24.70 -14.50
N GLY A 74 -0.16 -24.93 -14.75
CA GLY A 74 0.76 -23.92 -15.27
C GLY A 74 1.37 -23.05 -14.18
N TRP A 75 2.49 -22.43 -14.53
CA TRP A 75 3.25 -21.53 -13.65
C TRP A 75 3.07 -20.10 -14.11
N ALA A 76 2.54 -19.24 -13.27
CA ALA A 76 2.52 -17.82 -13.54
C ALA A 76 3.90 -17.20 -13.30
N ARG A 77 4.27 -16.23 -14.11
CA ARG A 77 5.56 -15.54 -14.04
C ARG A 77 5.33 -14.03 -14.07
N LYS A 78 6.03 -13.33 -13.18
CA LYS A 78 6.02 -11.86 -13.19
C LYS A 78 7.40 -11.31 -12.91
N PHE A 79 7.64 -10.08 -13.32
CA PHE A 79 8.77 -9.31 -12.83
C PHE A 79 8.41 -8.63 -11.50
N GLU A 80 9.38 -8.62 -10.59
CA GLU A 80 9.40 -7.74 -9.43
C GLU A 80 10.42 -6.62 -9.70
N PHE A 81 10.00 -5.39 -9.48
CA PHE A 81 10.77 -4.24 -9.90
C PHE A 81 11.84 -3.77 -8.92
N ASP A 82 11.77 -4.21 -7.67
CA ASP A 82 12.75 -3.85 -6.67
C ASP A 82 13.93 -4.81 -6.71
N ALA A 83 15.02 -4.42 -7.38
CA ALA A 83 16.26 -5.17 -7.41
C ALA A 83 17.03 -5.14 -6.07
N MET A 84 16.32 -4.99 -4.96
CA MET A 84 16.95 -4.99 -3.64
C MET A 84 17.31 -6.41 -3.21
N PRO A 85 18.45 -6.59 -2.54
CA PRO A 85 18.66 -7.80 -1.78
C PRO A 85 17.48 -7.97 -0.82
N LEU A 86 16.97 -9.18 -0.72
CA LEU A 86 15.91 -9.54 0.21
C LEU A 86 16.30 -9.05 1.59
N ASP A 87 15.46 -8.20 2.19
CA ASP A 87 15.77 -7.59 3.47
C ASP A 87 15.74 -8.63 4.60
N THR A 88 14.75 -9.49 4.60
CA THR A 88 14.58 -10.53 5.61
C THR A 88 13.60 -11.61 5.12
N ARG A 89 13.70 -12.83 5.68
CA ARG A 89 12.71 -13.92 5.54
C ARG A 89 11.64 -13.87 6.60
N ASP A 90 11.86 -13.04 7.62
CA ASP A 90 10.91 -12.87 8.73
C ASP A 90 9.73 -11.99 8.28
N PRO A 91 8.49 -12.54 8.26
CA PRO A 91 7.33 -11.79 7.80
C PRO A 91 6.96 -10.61 8.72
N HIS A 92 7.43 -10.61 9.97
CA HIS A 92 7.17 -9.53 10.92
C HIS A 92 8.14 -8.34 10.78
N GLN A 93 9.26 -8.52 10.03
CA GLN A 93 10.31 -7.53 9.91
C GLN A 93 10.42 -6.89 8.53
N THR A 94 9.89 -7.54 7.48
CA THR A 94 10.06 -7.03 6.12
C THR A 94 9.42 -5.66 5.92
N GLN A 95 10.07 -4.85 5.10
CA GLN A 95 9.56 -3.56 4.62
C GLN A 95 9.53 -3.49 3.09
N PHE A 96 9.92 -4.58 2.42
CA PHE A 96 10.06 -4.62 0.97
C PHE A 96 8.91 -5.33 0.27
N GLY A 97 8.46 -4.71 -0.81
CA GLY A 97 7.34 -5.16 -1.61
C GLY A 97 7.42 -6.60 -2.10
N PRO A 98 8.50 -7.01 -2.76
CA PRO A 98 8.63 -8.37 -3.25
C PRO A 98 8.55 -9.44 -2.15
N MET A 99 9.10 -9.15 -0.96
CA MET A 99 8.98 -10.06 0.18
C MET A 99 7.57 -10.11 0.73
N TYR A 100 6.85 -8.99 0.76
CA TYR A 100 5.43 -9.00 1.14
C TYR A 100 4.60 -9.90 0.22
N ASN A 101 4.84 -9.85 -1.09
CA ASN A 101 4.16 -10.73 -2.04
C ASN A 101 4.46 -12.21 -1.76
N THR A 102 5.72 -12.53 -1.46
CA THR A 102 6.13 -13.90 -1.11
C THR A 102 5.54 -14.33 0.23
N HIS A 103 5.63 -13.47 1.25
CA HIS A 103 5.09 -13.77 2.58
C HIS A 103 3.57 -13.97 2.54
N SER A 104 2.82 -13.15 1.79
CA SER A 104 1.37 -13.31 1.66
C SER A 104 0.96 -14.58 0.94
N ALA A 105 1.81 -15.13 0.09
CA ALA A 105 1.55 -16.41 -0.56
C ALA A 105 1.87 -17.61 0.35
N VAL A 106 2.86 -17.47 1.24
CA VAL A 106 3.37 -18.53 2.10
C VAL A 106 2.65 -18.57 3.45
N PHE A 107 2.38 -17.41 4.05
CA PHE A 107 1.80 -17.31 5.39
C PHE A 107 0.34 -16.89 5.34
N SER A 108 -0.47 -17.45 6.25
CA SER A 108 -1.82 -16.96 6.52
C SER A 108 -1.82 -15.94 7.64
N LYS A 109 -2.91 -15.20 7.74
CA LYS A 109 -3.20 -14.20 8.78
C LYS A 109 -4.53 -14.53 9.44
N VAL A 110 -4.88 -13.83 10.49
CA VAL A 110 -6.23 -13.97 11.08
C VAL A 110 -7.29 -13.54 10.07
N LEU A 111 -7.08 -12.39 9.45
CA LEU A 111 -7.91 -11.81 8.41
C LEU A 111 -7.05 -11.42 7.21
N ASN A 112 -7.69 -11.22 6.05
CA ASN A 112 -7.00 -10.76 4.86
C ASN A 112 -7.84 -9.74 4.10
N TYR A 113 -7.23 -8.97 3.19
CA TYR A 113 -7.94 -8.01 2.35
C TYR A 113 -8.37 -8.64 1.03
N GLU A 114 -9.60 -8.39 0.61
CA GLU A 114 -10.07 -8.68 -0.74
C GLU A 114 -9.91 -7.46 -1.65
N ASP A 115 -10.23 -6.30 -1.10
CA ASP A 115 -10.11 -5.03 -1.79
C ASP A 115 -9.64 -3.99 -0.77
N GLU A 116 -8.38 -3.65 -0.86
CA GLU A 116 -7.72 -2.76 0.08
C GLU A 116 -8.21 -1.33 -0.06
N VAL A 117 -8.47 -0.85 -1.29
CA VAL A 117 -8.98 0.50 -1.53
C VAL A 117 -10.37 0.66 -0.90
N GLN A 118 -11.19 -0.36 -1.00
CA GLN A 118 -12.51 -0.38 -0.38
C GLN A 118 -12.45 -0.82 1.09
N GLY A 119 -11.30 -1.29 1.56
CA GLY A 119 -11.14 -1.85 2.91
C GLY A 119 -12.02 -3.09 3.13
N THR A 120 -12.19 -3.91 2.08
CA THR A 120 -12.93 -5.17 2.21
C THR A 120 -12.03 -6.23 2.80
N ILE A 121 -12.43 -6.73 3.96
CA ILE A 121 -11.71 -7.77 4.71
C ILE A 121 -12.52 -9.05 4.64
N PHE A 122 -11.82 -10.17 4.54
CA PHE A 122 -12.40 -11.51 4.65
C PHE A 122 -11.66 -12.35 5.71
N PRO A 123 -12.34 -13.36 6.31
CA PRO A 123 -11.69 -14.28 7.22
C PRO A 123 -10.68 -15.15 6.48
N ASP A 124 -9.47 -15.28 7.05
CA ASP A 124 -8.43 -16.19 6.61
C ASP A 124 -8.32 -17.36 7.61
N LEU A 125 -7.51 -17.27 8.64
CA LEU A 125 -7.49 -18.27 9.73
C LEU A 125 -8.69 -18.14 10.69
N SER A 126 -9.40 -17.03 10.66
CA SER A 126 -10.53 -16.80 11.56
C SER A 126 -11.75 -17.64 11.15
N ALA A 127 -12.37 -18.28 12.14
CA ALA A 127 -13.52 -19.16 11.99
C ALA A 127 -14.78 -18.62 12.64
N ASP A 128 -15.93 -19.05 12.10
CA ASP A 128 -17.21 -19.00 12.79
C ASP A 128 -17.34 -20.15 13.84
N PRO A 129 -18.40 -20.18 14.65
CA PRO A 129 -18.60 -21.24 15.64
C PRO A 129 -18.70 -22.66 15.06
N ASP A 130 -19.05 -22.79 13.78
CA ASP A 130 -19.18 -24.08 13.08
C ASP A 130 -17.86 -24.51 12.43
N GLY A 131 -16.79 -23.69 12.52
CA GLY A 131 -15.45 -23.95 12.01
C GLY A 131 -15.24 -23.55 10.55
N GLY A 132 -16.23 -22.94 9.90
CA GLY A 132 -16.12 -22.29 8.60
C GLY A 132 -15.43 -20.92 8.70
N PRO A 133 -15.24 -20.20 7.55
CA PRO A 133 -14.68 -18.85 7.58
C PRO A 133 -15.61 -17.87 8.29
N GLY A 134 -15.12 -17.17 9.31
CA GLY A 134 -15.91 -16.25 10.12
C GLY A 134 -15.09 -15.07 10.66
N MET A 135 -15.72 -13.90 10.76
CA MET A 135 -15.09 -12.73 11.36
C MET A 135 -14.97 -12.88 12.89
N PRO A 136 -13.92 -12.32 13.52
CA PRO A 136 -13.84 -12.25 14.98
C PRO A 136 -15.10 -11.68 15.61
N GLU A 137 -15.53 -12.25 16.74
CA GLU A 137 -16.59 -11.66 17.54
C GLU A 137 -16.07 -10.45 18.30
N GLN A 138 -16.85 -9.38 18.34
CA GLN A 138 -16.55 -8.17 19.10
C GLN A 138 -17.73 -7.90 20.07
N PRO A 139 -17.70 -8.46 21.28
CA PRO A 139 -18.80 -8.30 22.24
C PRO A 139 -18.89 -6.87 22.79
N ASP A 140 -17.78 -6.16 22.86
CA ASP A 140 -17.67 -4.76 23.28
C ASP A 140 -16.53 -4.05 22.50
N ASP A 141 -16.31 -2.77 22.79
CA ASP A 141 -15.33 -1.94 22.06
C ASP A 141 -13.86 -2.31 22.34
N LEU A 142 -13.60 -3.15 23.35
CA LEU A 142 -12.25 -3.54 23.78
C LEU A 142 -11.92 -5.00 23.52
N THR A 143 -12.93 -5.85 23.29
CA THR A 143 -12.77 -7.31 23.32
C THR A 143 -13.00 -7.92 21.95
N TYR A 144 -12.08 -8.78 21.54
CA TYR A 144 -12.14 -9.55 20.29
C TYR A 144 -11.96 -11.03 20.59
N ILE A 145 -12.90 -11.87 20.17
CA ILE A 145 -12.81 -13.33 20.27
C ILE A 145 -12.53 -13.89 18.89
N ILE A 146 -11.40 -14.57 18.77
CA ILE A 146 -10.92 -15.15 17.51
C ILE A 146 -10.95 -16.66 17.67
N ARG A 147 -11.60 -17.36 16.74
CA ARG A 147 -11.54 -18.81 16.59
C ARG A 147 -10.65 -19.14 15.39
N VAL A 148 -9.82 -20.15 15.52
CA VAL A 148 -8.94 -20.64 14.45
C VAL A 148 -9.66 -21.74 13.68
N ARG A 149 -9.56 -21.73 12.38
CA ARG A 149 -10.13 -22.77 11.50
C ARG A 149 -9.51 -24.14 11.82
N PRO A 150 -10.29 -25.15 12.18
CA PRO A 150 -9.77 -26.47 12.57
C PRO A 150 -9.00 -27.18 11.44
N ALA A 151 -9.30 -26.85 10.19
CA ALA A 151 -8.64 -27.42 9.01
C ALA A 151 -7.30 -26.76 8.69
N ALA A 152 -6.94 -25.62 9.33
CA ALA A 152 -5.72 -24.90 9.04
C ALA A 152 -4.49 -25.65 9.53
N LYS A 153 -3.53 -25.92 8.63
CA LYS A 153 -2.28 -26.62 8.93
C LYS A 153 -1.09 -25.87 8.35
N PHE A 154 0.04 -25.96 9.04
CA PHE A 154 1.31 -25.58 8.46
C PHE A 154 1.67 -26.48 7.27
N HIS A 155 2.47 -25.95 6.35
CA HIS A 155 2.93 -26.67 5.17
C HIS A 155 3.61 -28.00 5.56
N ASP A 156 3.40 -29.00 4.71
CA ASP A 156 4.01 -30.33 4.85
C ASP A 156 4.72 -30.73 3.55
N THR A 157 5.99 -31.04 3.66
CA THR A 157 6.82 -31.58 2.58
C THR A 157 7.89 -32.49 3.16
N PRO A 158 8.47 -33.40 2.37
CA PRO A 158 9.58 -34.22 2.85
C PRO A 158 10.75 -33.42 3.40
N GLN A 159 11.01 -32.21 2.86
CA GLN A 159 12.07 -31.35 3.37
C GLN A 159 11.69 -30.72 4.71
N ILE A 160 10.44 -30.26 4.86
CA ILE A 160 9.93 -29.69 6.13
C ILE A 160 9.90 -30.76 7.20
N GLN A 161 9.44 -31.99 6.88
CA GLN A 161 9.46 -33.12 7.80
C GLN A 161 10.86 -33.47 8.30
N LYS A 162 11.87 -33.26 7.47
CA LYS A 162 13.28 -33.46 7.84
C LYS A 162 13.82 -32.35 8.74
N ASP A 163 13.56 -31.09 8.38
CA ASP A 163 14.18 -29.92 9.02
C ASP A 163 13.39 -29.47 10.26
N PHE A 164 12.07 -29.57 10.24
CA PHE A 164 11.13 -29.13 11.27
C PHE A 164 9.99 -30.13 11.47
N PRO A 165 10.27 -31.38 11.89
CA PRO A 165 9.26 -32.43 12.02
C PRO A 165 8.12 -32.07 12.99
N GLN A 166 8.37 -31.17 13.94
CA GLN A 166 7.37 -30.69 14.91
C GLN A 166 6.38 -29.67 14.31
N VAL A 167 6.68 -29.10 13.15
CA VAL A 167 5.83 -28.11 12.46
C VAL A 167 5.11 -28.75 11.25
N ALA A 168 5.77 -29.69 10.57
CA ALA A 168 5.27 -30.31 9.34
C ALA A 168 3.85 -30.85 9.50
N GLY A 169 2.88 -30.27 8.81
CA GLY A 169 1.47 -30.69 8.83
C GLY A 169 0.74 -30.50 10.17
N ARG A 170 1.35 -29.87 11.17
CA ARG A 170 0.72 -29.55 12.44
C ARG A 170 -0.41 -28.53 12.24
N ASN A 171 -1.49 -28.69 12.99
CA ASN A 171 -2.57 -27.69 13.00
C ASN A 171 -2.05 -26.32 13.49
N VAL A 172 -2.57 -25.26 12.90
CA VAL A 172 -2.45 -23.90 13.44
C VAL A 172 -3.37 -23.78 14.65
N THR A 173 -2.89 -23.16 15.72
CA THR A 173 -3.60 -23.03 16.98
C THR A 173 -3.74 -21.58 17.43
N ALA A 174 -4.55 -21.35 18.43
CA ALA A 174 -4.69 -20.05 19.10
C ALA A 174 -3.35 -19.57 19.71
N GLU A 175 -2.49 -20.52 20.16
CA GLU A 175 -1.15 -20.20 20.66
C GLU A 175 -0.25 -19.62 19.57
N ASP A 176 -0.37 -20.07 18.31
CA ASP A 176 0.43 -19.53 17.21
C ASP A 176 0.06 -18.06 16.93
N ILE A 177 -1.24 -17.72 17.01
CA ILE A 177 -1.71 -16.33 16.88
C ILE A 177 -1.18 -15.49 18.04
N LYS A 178 -1.34 -15.96 19.27
CA LYS A 178 -0.83 -15.30 20.47
C LYS A 178 0.66 -15.04 20.36
N TYR A 179 1.46 -16.07 20.06
CA TYR A 179 2.90 -15.96 19.91
C TYR A 179 3.29 -14.93 18.83
N SER A 180 2.65 -14.97 17.67
CA SER A 180 2.94 -14.06 16.54
C SER A 180 2.70 -12.59 16.88
N ILE A 181 1.74 -12.29 17.74
CA ILE A 181 1.48 -10.93 18.23
C ILE A 181 2.47 -10.56 19.34
N GLU A 182 2.59 -11.39 20.39
CA GLU A 182 3.41 -11.11 21.57
C GLU A 182 4.90 -11.01 21.23
N ARG A 183 5.40 -11.77 20.26
CA ARG A 183 6.77 -11.69 19.76
C ARG A 183 7.13 -10.28 19.34
N GLN A 184 6.25 -9.60 18.60
CA GLN A 184 6.52 -8.27 18.05
C GLN A 184 6.59 -7.17 19.12
N VAL A 185 5.94 -7.36 20.26
CA VAL A 185 5.93 -6.38 21.36
C VAL A 185 6.81 -6.79 22.54
N ASN A 186 7.43 -7.96 22.50
CA ASN A 186 8.30 -8.45 23.55
C ASN A 186 9.44 -7.45 23.84
N PRO A 187 9.51 -6.87 25.05
CA PRO A 187 10.55 -5.89 25.40
C PRO A 187 11.95 -6.50 25.44
N ASP A 188 12.05 -7.81 25.66
CA ASP A 188 13.31 -8.53 25.82
C ASP A 188 13.83 -9.09 24.48
N SER A 189 13.08 -8.97 23.39
CA SER A 189 13.52 -9.44 22.09
C SER A 189 14.71 -8.62 21.56
N PRO A 190 15.83 -9.27 21.21
CA PRO A 190 16.94 -8.60 20.55
C PRO A 190 16.55 -8.04 19.17
N GLN A 191 15.48 -8.54 18.57
CA GLN A 191 14.94 -8.11 17.27
C GLN A 191 13.91 -6.99 17.39
N ARG A 192 13.52 -6.55 18.60
CA ARG A 192 12.44 -5.57 18.84
C ARG A 192 12.52 -4.34 17.93
N ALA A 193 13.72 -3.82 17.70
CA ALA A 193 13.92 -2.63 16.86
C ALA A 193 13.53 -2.84 15.39
N LEU A 194 13.46 -4.09 14.94
CA LEU A 194 13.11 -4.47 13.58
C LEU A 194 11.61 -4.69 13.38
N TYR A 195 10.83 -4.85 14.47
CA TYR A 195 9.37 -4.96 14.41
C TYR A 195 8.75 -3.57 14.34
N TYR A 196 8.84 -2.93 13.18
CA TYR A 196 8.36 -1.55 13.02
C TYR A 196 6.82 -1.43 13.08
N ARG A 197 6.08 -2.54 12.95
CA ARG A 197 4.62 -2.61 13.11
C ARG A 197 4.19 -2.86 14.56
N ARG A 198 5.11 -3.03 15.50
CA ARG A 198 4.79 -3.29 16.91
C ARG A 198 3.82 -2.29 17.54
N ALA A 199 3.82 -1.03 17.08
CA ALA A 199 2.91 -0.01 17.60
C ALA A 199 1.43 -0.36 17.40
N LEU A 200 1.08 -1.20 16.44
CA LEU A 200 -0.29 -1.71 16.29
C LEU A 200 -0.63 -2.65 17.46
N TRP A 201 0.31 -3.51 17.81
CA TRP A 201 0.16 -4.53 18.85
C TRP A 201 0.41 -3.99 20.26
N GLU A 202 1.13 -2.89 20.41
CA GLU A 202 1.29 -2.18 21.71
C GLU A 202 -0.03 -1.69 22.29
N SER A 203 -1.07 -1.60 21.45
CA SER A 203 -2.45 -1.33 21.87
C SER A 203 -3.13 -2.50 22.55
N VAL A 204 -2.61 -3.71 22.43
CA VAL A 204 -3.13 -4.90 23.10
C VAL A 204 -2.76 -4.84 24.58
N ASP A 205 -3.76 -5.10 25.43
CA ASP A 205 -3.58 -5.22 26.89
C ASP A 205 -3.29 -6.68 27.27
N LYS A 206 -4.11 -7.60 26.76
CA LYS A 206 -4.04 -9.01 27.13
C LYS A 206 -4.47 -9.94 26.02
N ILE A 207 -3.82 -11.10 25.90
CA ILE A 207 -4.24 -12.23 25.06
C ILE A 207 -4.41 -13.47 25.93
N GLU A 208 -5.63 -13.99 25.98
CA GLU A 208 -6.02 -15.16 26.77
C GLU A 208 -6.40 -16.32 25.85
N LEU A 209 -5.77 -17.47 26.04
CA LEU A 209 -6.23 -18.71 25.42
C LEU A 209 -7.48 -19.21 26.16
N ILE A 210 -8.57 -19.42 25.42
CA ILE A 210 -9.80 -20.02 25.94
C ILE A 210 -9.71 -21.54 25.79
N ASP A 211 -9.26 -21.97 24.61
CA ASP A 211 -8.96 -23.36 24.27
C ASP A 211 -7.90 -23.38 23.15
N ASP A 212 -7.59 -24.57 22.59
CA ASP A 212 -6.56 -24.75 21.56
C ASP A 212 -6.84 -23.96 20.27
N LEU A 213 -8.10 -23.68 19.99
CA LEU A 213 -8.53 -22.97 18.77
C LEU A 213 -9.17 -21.60 19.04
N THR A 214 -9.30 -21.19 20.29
CA THR A 214 -9.98 -19.94 20.63
C THR A 214 -9.16 -19.07 21.55
N LEU A 215 -8.99 -17.81 21.18
CA LEU A 215 -8.36 -16.81 22.02
C LEU A 215 -9.23 -15.55 22.15
N ARG A 216 -9.00 -14.84 23.24
CA ARG A 216 -9.56 -13.51 23.50
C ARG A 216 -8.43 -12.50 23.51
N ILE A 217 -8.61 -11.42 22.74
CA ILE A 217 -7.74 -10.24 22.78
C ILE A 217 -8.51 -9.11 23.41
N THR A 218 -7.89 -8.44 24.40
CA THR A 218 -8.41 -7.21 24.99
C THR A 218 -7.45 -6.08 24.68
N THR A 219 -7.97 -4.94 24.25
CA THR A 219 -7.17 -3.74 23.94
C THR A 219 -7.20 -2.76 25.12
N LYS A 220 -6.16 -1.94 25.28
CA LYS A 220 -6.02 -0.92 26.33
C LYS A 220 -7.06 0.20 26.24
N GLY A 221 -7.61 0.42 25.06
CA GLY A 221 -8.65 1.39 24.78
C GLY A 221 -9.36 1.02 23.48
N PRO A 222 -10.46 1.69 23.14
CA PRO A 222 -11.20 1.41 21.91
C PRO A 222 -10.33 1.74 20.68
N ILE A 223 -10.26 0.79 19.73
CA ILE A 223 -9.48 0.93 18.49
C ILE A 223 -10.33 0.47 17.32
N ALA A 224 -10.89 1.40 16.58
CA ALA A 224 -11.74 1.11 15.43
C ALA A 224 -10.98 0.40 14.30
N ALA A 225 -9.66 0.61 14.20
CA ALA A 225 -8.78 -0.01 13.21
C ALA A 225 -8.33 -1.43 13.56
N PHE A 226 -8.64 -1.97 14.75
CA PHE A 226 -8.02 -3.22 15.23
C PHE A 226 -8.26 -4.41 14.29
N ILE A 227 -9.41 -4.47 13.66
CA ILE A 227 -9.71 -5.51 12.65
C ILE A 227 -8.76 -5.38 11.43
N ASN A 228 -8.38 -4.17 11.03
CA ASN A 228 -7.39 -3.96 9.98
C ASN A 228 -6.00 -4.46 10.40
N TYR A 229 -5.64 -4.32 11.68
CA TYR A 229 -4.36 -4.84 12.19
C TYR A 229 -4.25 -6.36 12.04
N LEU A 230 -5.36 -7.10 12.23
CA LEU A 230 -5.41 -8.55 12.04
C LEU A 230 -5.26 -8.98 10.57
N ALA A 231 -5.46 -8.06 9.62
CA ALA A 231 -5.27 -8.25 8.19
C ALA A 231 -3.96 -7.62 7.67
N ASP A 232 -3.21 -6.94 8.52
CA ASP A 232 -1.96 -6.26 8.13
C ASP A 232 -0.97 -7.24 7.50
N ARG A 233 -0.18 -6.77 6.57
CA ARG A 233 0.80 -7.58 5.85
C ARG A 233 1.90 -8.19 6.73
N ASN A 234 2.20 -7.58 7.88
CA ASN A 234 3.12 -8.12 8.88
C ASN A 234 2.41 -8.89 10.00
N ALA A 235 1.10 -9.10 9.91
CA ALA A 235 0.32 -9.93 10.85
C ALA A 235 0.33 -11.42 10.48
N ALA A 236 1.36 -11.88 9.81
CA ALA A 236 1.54 -13.29 9.47
C ALA A 236 1.56 -14.18 10.73
N ILE A 237 0.90 -15.32 10.66
CA ILE A 237 0.92 -16.29 11.77
C ILE A 237 2.03 -17.30 11.52
N ILE A 238 2.92 -17.42 12.48
CA ILE A 238 4.10 -18.29 12.43
C ILE A 238 4.09 -19.32 13.59
N ALA A 239 4.72 -20.44 13.36
CA ALA A 239 5.00 -21.41 14.42
C ALA A 239 6.22 -20.95 15.22
N LYS A 240 6.12 -20.98 16.56
CA LYS A 240 7.23 -20.56 17.42
C LYS A 240 8.51 -21.39 17.22
N GLU A 241 8.36 -22.62 16.80
CA GLU A 241 9.45 -23.55 16.54
C GLU A 241 10.32 -23.15 15.33
N LEU A 242 9.85 -22.22 14.52
CA LEU A 242 10.60 -21.67 13.38
C LEU A 242 11.53 -20.53 13.78
N VAL A 243 11.42 -20.05 14.99
CA VAL A 243 12.24 -18.95 15.52
C VAL A 243 13.36 -19.55 16.37
N ASP A 244 14.57 -19.02 16.25
CA ASP A 244 15.70 -19.48 17.03
C ASP A 244 15.83 -18.76 18.39
N GLU A 245 16.89 -19.08 19.14
CA GLU A 245 17.16 -18.50 20.46
C GLU A 245 17.48 -17.00 20.44
N HIS A 246 17.74 -16.43 19.25
CA HIS A 246 18.00 -15.00 19.05
C HIS A 246 16.76 -14.25 18.51
N ASP A 247 15.60 -14.90 18.54
CA ASP A 247 14.35 -14.39 17.95
C ASP A 247 14.47 -14.15 16.43
N GLU A 248 15.27 -14.96 15.73
CA GLU A 248 15.49 -14.87 14.30
C GLU A 248 14.82 -16.01 13.53
N MET A 249 14.26 -15.71 12.35
CA MET A 249 13.81 -16.70 11.37
C MET A 249 14.29 -16.36 9.94
N ASN A 250 15.46 -15.73 9.83
CA ASN A 250 15.99 -15.21 8.57
C ASN A 250 16.73 -16.27 7.72
N GLU A 251 16.12 -17.46 7.59
CA GLU A 251 16.60 -18.55 6.75
C GLU A 251 15.47 -19.05 5.83
N ASP A 252 15.77 -19.35 4.56
CA ASP A 252 14.77 -19.81 3.58
C ASP A 252 13.99 -21.06 4.08
N ARG A 253 14.69 -21.99 4.77
CA ARG A 253 14.08 -23.21 5.32
C ARG A 253 13.07 -22.95 6.46
N ARG A 254 13.08 -21.75 7.07
CA ARG A 254 12.15 -21.31 8.13
C ARG A 254 10.89 -20.65 7.57
N MET A 255 10.84 -20.37 6.27
CA MET A 255 9.66 -19.81 5.61
C MET A 255 8.57 -20.88 5.43
N ILE A 256 8.02 -21.36 6.53
CA ILE A 256 6.96 -22.38 6.60
C ILE A 256 5.71 -21.70 7.16
N GLY A 257 4.70 -21.58 6.33
CA GLY A 257 3.40 -21.00 6.69
C GLY A 257 2.25 -21.98 6.54
N SER A 258 1.04 -21.46 6.48
CA SER A 258 -0.21 -22.18 6.23
C SER A 258 -0.94 -21.66 4.99
N GLY A 259 -0.29 -20.84 4.19
CA GLY A 259 -0.85 -20.16 3.03
C GLY A 259 -1.02 -21.06 1.80
N PRO A 260 -1.54 -20.47 0.70
CA PRO A 260 -1.86 -21.20 -0.53
C PRO A 260 -0.65 -21.74 -1.30
N PHE A 261 0.54 -21.23 -1.04
CA PHE A 261 1.75 -21.68 -1.73
C PHE A 261 2.89 -22.00 -0.75
N ILE A 262 3.73 -22.93 -1.16
CA ILE A 262 4.90 -23.41 -0.43
C ILE A 262 6.15 -22.89 -1.13
N LEU A 263 7.06 -22.27 -0.41
CA LEU A 263 8.36 -21.85 -0.94
C LEU A 263 9.16 -23.08 -1.39
N GLU A 264 9.57 -23.12 -2.66
CA GLU A 264 10.49 -24.13 -3.18
C GLU A 264 11.92 -23.63 -3.30
N GLU A 265 12.09 -22.42 -3.81
CA GLU A 265 13.39 -21.85 -4.05
C GLU A 265 13.35 -20.32 -3.93
N LEU A 266 14.36 -19.78 -3.26
CA LEU A 266 14.59 -18.35 -3.18
C LEU A 266 16.06 -18.10 -3.53
N LYS A 267 16.29 -17.50 -4.69
CA LYS A 267 17.61 -17.06 -5.15
C LYS A 267 17.66 -15.55 -5.18
N ALA A 268 18.39 -14.98 -4.23
CA ALA A 268 18.54 -13.54 -4.13
C ALA A 268 18.94 -12.92 -5.48
N LEU A 269 18.28 -11.82 -5.85
CA LEU A 269 18.49 -11.08 -7.12
C LEU A 269 18.22 -11.91 -8.39
N GLN A 270 17.56 -13.04 -8.30
CA GLN A 270 17.20 -13.87 -9.46
C GLN A 270 15.73 -14.19 -9.47
N HIS A 271 15.24 -14.97 -8.51
CA HIS A 271 13.83 -15.35 -8.45
C HIS A 271 13.41 -15.90 -7.09
N VAL A 272 12.09 -15.86 -6.87
CA VAL A 272 11.37 -16.70 -5.91
C VAL A 272 10.47 -17.64 -6.69
N ARG A 273 10.48 -18.89 -6.31
CA ARG A 273 9.62 -19.94 -6.84
C ARG A 273 8.80 -20.54 -5.72
N CYS A 274 7.48 -20.49 -5.88
CA CYS A 274 6.53 -21.07 -4.94
C CYS A 274 5.61 -22.03 -5.67
N ARG A 275 5.44 -23.25 -5.14
CA ARG A 275 4.50 -24.24 -5.67
C ARG A 275 3.19 -24.22 -4.90
N ARG A 276 2.13 -24.68 -5.54
CA ARG A 276 0.81 -24.85 -4.92
C ARG A 276 0.86 -25.70 -3.65
N ASN A 277 0.16 -25.23 -2.61
CA ASN A 277 -0.18 -26.06 -1.45
C ASN A 277 -1.46 -26.87 -1.78
N PRO A 278 -1.38 -28.18 -1.98
CA PRO A 278 -2.55 -28.98 -2.32
C PRO A 278 -3.52 -29.19 -1.14
N GLU A 279 -3.04 -28.97 0.08
CA GLU A 279 -3.80 -29.11 1.32
C GLU A 279 -4.19 -27.75 1.93
N TRP A 280 -4.25 -26.71 1.11
CA TRP A 280 -4.64 -25.40 1.61
C TRP A 280 -6.08 -25.39 2.11
N PHE A 281 -6.27 -25.06 3.37
CA PHE A 281 -7.54 -25.14 4.08
C PHE A 281 -8.66 -24.27 3.50
N ALA A 282 -8.30 -23.17 2.81
CA ALA A 282 -9.24 -22.22 2.21
C ALA A 282 -9.48 -22.47 0.69
N ALA A 283 -9.11 -23.65 0.20
CA ALA A 283 -9.19 -24.00 -1.23
C ALA A 283 -10.60 -23.84 -1.82
N ASP A 284 -11.64 -24.11 -1.05
CA ASP A 284 -13.04 -24.13 -1.47
C ASP A 284 -13.88 -22.97 -0.91
N ASP A 285 -13.27 -21.99 -0.24
CA ASP A 285 -13.98 -20.85 0.37
C ASP A 285 -14.63 -19.89 -0.67
N ARG A 286 -14.27 -20.00 -1.91
CA ARG A 286 -14.75 -19.18 -3.03
C ARG A 286 -15.35 -20.04 -4.13
N PRO A 287 -16.50 -20.71 -3.89
CA PRO A 287 -17.09 -21.66 -4.85
C PRO A 287 -17.49 -21.00 -6.18
N GLU A 288 -17.73 -19.68 -6.21
CA GLU A 288 -17.99 -18.92 -7.43
C GLU A 288 -16.79 -18.88 -8.39
N LEU A 289 -15.57 -19.13 -7.89
CA LEU A 289 -14.34 -19.22 -8.69
C LEU A 289 -14.03 -20.64 -9.15
N GLY A 290 -14.67 -21.62 -8.54
CA GLY A 290 -14.38 -23.06 -8.66
C GLY A 290 -13.74 -23.61 -7.40
N THR A 291 -13.70 -24.94 -7.29
CA THR A 291 -13.16 -25.66 -6.13
C THR A 291 -11.67 -25.93 -6.26
N GLY A 292 -10.97 -26.19 -5.14
CA GLY A 292 -9.57 -26.66 -5.10
C GLY A 292 -8.57 -25.60 -5.57
N ARG A 293 -8.70 -24.36 -5.13
CA ARG A 293 -7.64 -23.34 -5.27
C ARG A 293 -6.38 -23.74 -4.50
N PRO A 294 -5.19 -23.22 -4.81
CA PRO A 294 -4.82 -22.42 -5.99
C PRO A 294 -4.99 -23.18 -7.30
N PHE A 295 -5.38 -22.48 -8.36
CA PHE A 295 -5.58 -23.11 -9.67
C PHE A 295 -4.28 -23.34 -10.43
N LEU A 296 -3.25 -22.52 -10.16
CA LEU A 296 -1.91 -22.64 -10.71
C LEU A 296 -1.15 -23.80 -10.05
N ASP A 297 -0.16 -24.37 -10.76
CA ASP A 297 0.83 -25.27 -10.15
C ASP A 297 1.82 -24.49 -9.27
N GLY A 298 2.03 -23.22 -9.59
CA GLY A 298 2.88 -22.33 -8.83
C GLY A 298 3.05 -20.99 -9.50
N TYR A 299 3.89 -20.15 -8.90
CA TYR A 299 4.32 -18.90 -9.51
C TYR A 299 5.82 -18.68 -9.34
N ILE A 300 6.37 -17.87 -10.24
CA ILE A 300 7.77 -17.46 -10.24
C ILE A 300 7.82 -15.93 -10.31
N ALA A 301 8.32 -15.32 -9.26
CA ALA A 301 8.67 -13.90 -9.25
C ALA A 301 10.13 -13.76 -9.68
N LEU A 302 10.38 -13.01 -10.75
CA LEU A 302 11.69 -12.81 -11.36
C LEU A 302 12.22 -11.42 -11.01
N TRP A 303 13.50 -11.32 -10.67
CA TRP A 303 14.21 -10.05 -10.46
C TRP A 303 15.22 -9.80 -11.58
N PRO A 304 14.79 -9.30 -12.74
CA PRO A 304 15.72 -8.91 -13.78
C PRO A 304 16.46 -7.62 -13.39
N PRO A 305 17.60 -7.34 -14.01
CA PRO A 305 18.13 -5.99 -14.00
C PRO A 305 17.06 -5.00 -14.49
N GLN A 306 16.90 -3.87 -13.83
CA GLN A 306 15.88 -2.88 -14.21
C GLN A 306 16.16 -2.34 -15.62
N SER A 307 15.33 -2.75 -16.57
CA SER A 307 15.40 -2.30 -17.97
C SER A 307 14.00 -2.38 -18.58
N ALA A 308 13.46 -1.24 -18.95
CA ALA A 308 12.17 -1.14 -19.61
C ALA A 308 12.11 -1.94 -20.93
N GLN A 309 13.25 -2.03 -21.65
CA GLN A 309 13.35 -2.81 -22.89
C GLN A 309 13.34 -4.33 -22.62
N MET A 310 13.95 -4.75 -21.51
CA MET A 310 13.94 -6.16 -21.13
C MET A 310 12.52 -6.58 -20.71
N GLU A 311 11.83 -5.75 -19.93
CA GLU A 311 10.45 -5.99 -19.54
C GLU A 311 9.53 -6.08 -20.75
N GLU A 312 9.63 -5.13 -21.68
CA GLU A 312 8.88 -5.15 -22.93
C GLU A 312 9.12 -6.44 -23.73
N THR A 313 10.39 -6.82 -23.88
CA THR A 313 10.74 -8.04 -24.61
C THR A 313 10.17 -9.28 -23.94
N ALA A 314 10.34 -9.39 -22.61
CA ALA A 314 9.84 -10.53 -21.85
C ALA A 314 8.31 -10.63 -21.89
N PHE A 315 7.62 -9.50 -21.81
CA PHE A 315 6.16 -9.46 -21.94
C PHE A 315 5.72 -9.89 -23.35
N LYS A 316 6.25 -9.27 -24.39
CA LYS A 316 5.89 -9.61 -25.79
C LYS A 316 6.22 -11.05 -26.17
N THR A 317 7.24 -11.64 -25.59
CA THR A 317 7.61 -13.04 -25.81
C THR A 317 6.95 -14.01 -24.82
N LYS A 318 6.00 -13.52 -24.02
CA LYS A 318 5.24 -14.31 -23.02
C LYS A 318 6.12 -15.01 -21.97
N GLN A 319 7.29 -14.44 -21.69
CA GLN A 319 8.12 -14.91 -20.57
C GLN A 319 7.56 -14.48 -19.21
N VAL A 320 6.74 -13.42 -19.23
CA VAL A 320 5.94 -12.96 -18.08
C VAL A 320 4.51 -12.65 -18.51
N GLU A 321 3.56 -12.82 -17.60
CA GLU A 321 2.14 -12.65 -17.89
C GLU A 321 1.67 -11.19 -17.83
N ASN A 322 2.44 -10.32 -17.20
CA ASN A 322 2.09 -8.90 -17.08
C ASN A 322 3.30 -7.99 -17.34
N GLY A 323 3.02 -6.81 -17.88
CA GLY A 323 3.96 -5.72 -18.04
C GLY A 323 3.46 -4.49 -17.28
N GLY A 324 4.22 -4.07 -16.27
CA GLY A 324 3.91 -2.89 -15.45
C GLY A 324 4.48 -1.59 -16.02
N PHE A 325 5.34 -1.65 -17.00
CA PHE A 325 6.07 -0.59 -17.70
C PHE A 325 6.12 0.75 -16.97
N VAL A 326 7.22 1.00 -16.27
CA VAL A 326 7.48 2.28 -15.59
C VAL A 326 7.42 3.45 -16.58
N ASP A 327 7.86 3.24 -17.82
CA ASP A 327 7.79 4.23 -18.89
C ASP A 327 6.39 4.23 -19.55
N GLY A 328 5.65 5.34 -19.37
CA GLY A 328 4.32 5.52 -19.94
C GLY A 328 4.28 5.47 -21.47
N ALA A 329 5.33 5.92 -22.16
CA ALA A 329 5.39 5.87 -23.62
C ALA A 329 5.53 4.42 -24.13
N ILE A 330 6.30 3.59 -23.42
CA ILE A 330 6.38 2.15 -23.70
C ILE A 330 5.03 1.50 -23.46
N LEU A 331 4.39 1.77 -22.32
CA LEU A 331 3.04 1.24 -22.02
C LEU A 331 2.05 1.55 -23.14
N ALA A 332 1.94 2.82 -23.54
CA ALA A 332 1.02 3.24 -24.60
C ALA A 332 1.34 2.60 -25.96
N ARG A 333 2.62 2.46 -26.29
CA ARG A 333 3.05 1.81 -27.55
C ARG A 333 2.70 0.33 -27.53
N VAL A 334 3.07 -0.38 -26.48
CA VAL A 334 2.83 -1.83 -26.36
C VAL A 334 1.32 -2.13 -26.31
N THR A 335 0.53 -1.29 -25.63
CA THR A 335 -0.94 -1.42 -25.63
C THR A 335 -1.51 -1.39 -27.05
N ARG A 336 -1.03 -0.47 -27.91
CA ARG A 336 -1.48 -0.39 -29.30
C ARG A 336 -1.00 -1.58 -30.15
N GLU A 337 0.28 -1.97 -29.99
CA GLU A 337 0.87 -3.08 -30.75
C GLU A 337 0.23 -4.44 -30.40
N MET A 338 -0.21 -4.60 -29.16
CA MET A 338 -0.76 -5.84 -28.63
C MET A 338 -2.30 -5.81 -28.55
N ALA A 339 -2.94 -4.84 -29.19
CA ALA A 339 -4.40 -4.70 -29.19
C ALA A 339 -5.10 -6.01 -29.57
N GLY A 340 -6.13 -6.39 -28.82
CA GLY A 340 -6.88 -7.65 -28.99
C GLY A 340 -6.20 -8.90 -28.43
N GLN A 341 -4.93 -8.82 -28.02
CA GLN A 341 -4.20 -9.92 -27.36
C GLN A 341 -4.05 -9.68 -25.86
N THR A 342 -4.10 -8.43 -25.45
CA THR A 342 -3.92 -7.97 -24.09
C THR A 342 -5.04 -7.03 -23.69
N HIS A 343 -5.25 -6.86 -22.41
CA HIS A 343 -6.09 -5.81 -21.84
C HIS A 343 -5.28 -4.95 -20.88
N LEU A 344 -5.67 -3.69 -20.80
CA LEU A 344 -5.09 -2.75 -19.86
C LEU A 344 -5.79 -2.96 -18.52
N PHE A 345 -5.00 -3.30 -17.52
CA PHE A 345 -5.47 -3.45 -16.15
C PHE A 345 -5.17 -2.17 -15.36
N GLU A 346 -6.22 -1.60 -14.83
CA GLU A 346 -6.15 -0.50 -13.87
C GLU A 346 -6.23 -1.09 -12.46
N PRO A 347 -5.14 -1.08 -11.70
CA PRO A 347 -5.22 -1.53 -10.32
C PRO A 347 -6.11 -0.58 -9.51
N PRO A 348 -6.71 -1.03 -8.43
CA PRO A 348 -7.60 -0.19 -7.61
C PRO A 348 -6.92 1.03 -6.98
N GLY A 349 -5.64 1.20 -7.19
CA GLY A 349 -4.82 2.34 -6.80
C GLY A 349 -3.61 1.91 -5.99
N PHE A 350 -2.56 2.69 -6.10
CA PHE A 350 -1.34 2.51 -5.34
C PHE A 350 -1.30 3.54 -4.21
N ALA A 351 -1.28 3.09 -2.97
CA ALA A 351 -1.35 3.98 -1.81
C ALA A 351 0.01 4.57 -1.40
N GLY A 352 1.02 4.48 -2.26
CA GLY A 352 2.34 5.05 -2.02
C GLY A 352 2.52 6.41 -2.70
N CYS A 353 3.43 7.21 -2.18
CA CYS A 353 3.78 8.49 -2.80
C CYS A 353 5.22 8.91 -2.51
N PRO A 354 5.86 9.56 -3.49
CA PRO A 354 7.05 10.36 -3.22
C PRO A 354 6.72 11.50 -2.29
N GLN A 355 7.56 11.67 -1.29
CA GLN A 355 7.37 12.71 -0.28
C GLN A 355 8.69 13.27 0.21
N THR A 356 8.60 14.45 0.82
CA THR A 356 9.67 15.06 1.58
C THR A 356 9.29 15.13 3.04
N ARG A 357 10.23 14.89 3.93
CA ARG A 357 10.08 15.06 5.38
C ARG A 357 11.05 16.10 5.90
N PHE A 358 10.57 16.87 6.85
CA PHE A 358 11.37 17.81 7.62
C PHE A 358 11.62 17.29 9.02
N LEU A 359 12.82 17.49 9.53
CA LEU A 359 13.10 17.35 10.94
C LEU A 359 12.72 18.67 11.62
N ILE A 360 11.60 18.69 12.36
CA ILE A 360 10.97 19.94 12.80
C ILE A 360 11.28 20.33 14.25
N ASP A 361 12.09 19.57 14.95
CA ASP A 361 12.51 19.84 16.33
C ASP A 361 13.73 20.77 16.42
N ARG A 362 14.27 21.22 15.27
CA ARG A 362 15.47 22.05 15.19
C ARG A 362 15.54 22.89 13.93
N PRO A 363 16.40 23.98 13.93
CA PRO A 363 16.66 24.76 12.72
C PRO A 363 17.18 23.89 11.56
N PRO A 364 16.90 24.25 10.30
CA PRO A 364 16.10 25.42 9.92
C PRO A 364 14.58 25.14 9.88
N PHE A 365 14.12 23.90 10.13
CA PHE A 365 12.75 23.49 9.87
C PHE A 365 11.83 23.51 11.11
N ASP A 366 12.31 23.96 12.26
CA ASP A 366 11.47 24.29 13.43
C ASP A 366 10.51 25.46 13.14
N ASP A 367 10.92 26.38 12.26
CA ASP A 367 10.08 27.50 11.82
C ASP A 367 9.05 27.06 10.76
N PHE A 368 7.77 27.08 11.13
CA PHE A 368 6.66 26.75 10.24
C PHE A 368 6.66 27.56 8.93
N ARG A 369 7.06 28.84 8.98
CA ARG A 369 7.11 29.71 7.80
C ARG A 369 8.03 29.16 6.72
N ARG A 370 9.16 28.57 7.10
CA ARG A 370 10.09 27.93 6.17
C ARG A 370 9.49 26.70 5.52
N ARG A 371 8.85 25.83 6.32
CA ARG A 371 8.16 24.64 5.80
C ARG A 371 7.04 25.03 4.84
N LYS A 372 6.23 26.05 5.21
CA LYS A 372 5.16 26.57 4.36
C LYS A 372 5.72 27.19 3.07
N ALA A 373 6.81 27.93 3.12
CA ALA A 373 7.46 28.49 1.93
C ALA A 373 7.92 27.39 0.96
N ILE A 374 8.53 26.31 1.47
CA ILE A 374 8.92 25.15 0.65
C ILE A 374 7.69 24.45 0.08
N HIS A 375 6.64 24.23 0.90
CA HIS A 375 5.38 23.64 0.45
C HIS A 375 4.76 24.40 -0.73
N LEU A 376 4.73 25.72 -0.65
CA LEU A 376 4.21 26.60 -1.71
C LEU A 376 5.12 26.63 -2.95
N THR A 377 6.41 26.38 -2.78
CA THR A 377 7.37 26.36 -3.90
C THR A 377 7.28 25.08 -4.70
N VAL A 378 6.94 23.95 -4.08
CA VAL A 378 6.86 22.64 -4.74
C VAL A 378 5.76 22.64 -5.80
N ASP A 379 6.15 22.36 -7.04
CA ASP A 379 5.23 22.18 -8.16
C ASP A 379 4.90 20.71 -8.35
N ARG A 380 3.72 20.32 -7.91
CA ARG A 380 3.25 18.93 -7.94
C ARG A 380 2.97 18.43 -9.34
N GLN A 381 2.57 19.32 -10.25
CA GLN A 381 2.37 18.95 -11.64
C GLN A 381 3.70 18.57 -12.31
N VAL A 382 4.73 19.38 -12.08
CA VAL A 382 6.08 19.08 -12.58
C VAL A 382 6.60 17.76 -12.02
N PHE A 383 6.42 17.51 -10.72
CA PHE A 383 6.82 16.24 -10.12
C PHE A 383 6.01 15.05 -10.63
N GLY A 384 4.70 15.21 -10.86
CA GLY A 384 3.85 14.18 -11.44
C GLY A 384 4.37 13.74 -12.81
N GLU A 385 4.54 14.69 -13.72
CA GLU A 385 5.05 14.40 -15.07
C GLU A 385 6.50 13.93 -15.09
N LEU A 386 7.31 14.37 -14.12
CA LEU A 386 8.70 13.95 -14.01
C LEU A 386 8.85 12.49 -13.55
N PHE A 387 8.02 12.09 -12.58
CA PHE A 387 8.07 10.75 -11.99
C PHE A 387 7.25 9.74 -12.79
N PHE A 388 6.05 10.13 -13.19
CA PHE A 388 5.04 9.26 -13.80
C PHE A 388 4.46 9.91 -15.07
N PRO A 389 5.25 10.03 -16.14
CA PRO A 389 4.78 10.69 -17.35
C PRO A 389 3.43 10.16 -17.80
N SER A 390 2.45 11.06 -17.90
CA SER A 390 1.14 10.75 -18.44
C SER A 390 1.24 10.49 -19.95
N VAL A 391 0.36 9.63 -20.44
CA VAL A 391 0.18 9.41 -21.88
C VAL A 391 -1.26 9.72 -22.23
N PRO A 392 -1.57 10.05 -23.51
CA PRO A 392 -2.95 10.26 -23.91
C PRO A 392 -3.82 9.09 -23.43
N GLU A 393 -4.98 9.41 -22.84
CA GLU A 393 -5.97 8.45 -22.36
C GLU A 393 -5.60 7.72 -21.05
N ILE A 394 -4.36 7.90 -20.51
CA ILE A 394 -3.92 7.25 -19.28
C ILE A 394 -3.27 8.29 -18.36
N THR A 395 -3.97 8.72 -17.34
CA THR A 395 -3.37 9.51 -16.26
C THR A 395 -2.65 8.59 -15.28
N ARG A 396 -1.38 8.87 -14.98
CA ARG A 396 -0.54 8.01 -14.14
C ARG A 396 -0.26 8.58 -12.75
N TRP A 397 -0.74 9.76 -12.44
CA TRP A 397 -0.51 10.40 -11.16
C TRP A 397 -1.66 11.31 -10.74
N PHE A 398 -1.79 11.51 -9.44
CA PHE A 398 -2.71 12.45 -8.82
C PHE A 398 -2.00 13.21 -7.71
N PRO A 399 -2.28 14.52 -7.50
CA PRO A 399 -1.82 15.23 -6.32
C PRO A 399 -2.24 14.51 -5.03
N SER A 400 -1.34 14.45 -4.07
CA SER A 400 -1.60 13.81 -2.78
C SER A 400 -1.51 14.78 -1.62
N GLY A 401 -2.56 14.76 -0.80
CA GLY A 401 -2.60 15.35 0.52
C GLY A 401 -1.91 14.46 1.57
N PRO A 402 -2.11 14.72 2.86
CA PRO A 402 -1.54 13.93 3.95
C PRO A 402 -1.86 12.43 3.89
N ILE A 403 -3.02 12.05 3.36
CA ILE A 403 -3.33 10.68 2.96
C ILE A 403 -3.25 10.58 1.45
N ALA A 404 -2.56 9.56 0.95
CA ALA A 404 -2.38 9.32 -0.48
C ALA A 404 -3.72 9.13 -1.21
N TRP A 405 -3.85 9.75 -2.39
CA TRP A 405 -5.10 9.79 -3.15
C TRP A 405 -5.76 8.44 -3.42
N PRO A 406 -5.04 7.35 -3.70
CA PRO A 406 -5.69 6.06 -3.89
C PRO A 406 -6.54 5.60 -2.70
N MET A 407 -6.26 6.09 -1.50
CA MET A 407 -7.11 5.92 -0.33
C MET A 407 -8.29 6.90 -0.29
N LYS A 408 -8.91 7.18 -1.42
CA LYS A 408 -9.98 8.20 -1.59
C LYS A 408 -11.17 8.07 -0.63
N ARG A 409 -11.33 6.93 0.03
CA ARG A 409 -12.28 6.80 1.16
C ARG A 409 -11.96 7.70 2.35
N TRP A 410 -10.68 8.07 2.49
CA TRP A 410 -10.13 8.77 3.64
C TRP A 410 -9.36 10.03 3.25
N ALA A 411 -8.88 10.12 2.02
CA ALA A 411 -8.14 11.27 1.52
C ALA A 411 -9.07 12.46 1.26
N ILE A 412 -8.53 13.67 1.42
CA ILE A 412 -9.20 14.90 0.92
C ILE A 412 -9.46 14.73 -0.58
N LEU A 413 -10.67 15.01 -1.02
CA LEU A 413 -11.05 14.92 -2.43
C LEU A 413 -10.24 15.92 -3.27
N GLN A 414 -9.98 15.57 -4.55
CA GLN A 414 -9.13 16.37 -5.42
C GLN A 414 -9.63 17.81 -5.58
N ASP A 415 -10.95 18.01 -5.70
CA ASP A 415 -11.54 19.35 -5.82
C ASP A 415 -11.32 20.19 -4.56
N GLU A 416 -11.43 19.60 -3.39
CA GLU A 416 -11.12 20.27 -2.13
C GLU A 416 -9.60 20.52 -2.02
N LEU A 417 -8.78 19.51 -2.34
CA LEU A 417 -7.33 19.61 -2.27
C LEU A 417 -6.82 20.76 -3.18
N ALA A 418 -7.39 20.93 -4.36
CA ALA A 418 -7.07 21.99 -5.30
C ALA A 418 -7.37 23.42 -4.77
N THR A 419 -8.13 23.55 -3.67
CA THR A 419 -8.36 24.85 -3.02
C THR A 419 -7.23 25.26 -2.09
N PHE A 420 -6.43 24.29 -1.61
CA PHE A 420 -5.32 24.56 -0.71
C PHE A 420 -4.14 25.18 -1.46
N ARG A 421 -3.52 26.18 -0.85
CA ARG A 421 -2.28 26.78 -1.35
C ARG A 421 -1.18 25.73 -1.46
N GLY A 422 -0.47 25.73 -2.59
CA GLY A 422 0.53 24.72 -2.93
C GLY A 422 -0.02 23.52 -3.71
N TYR A 423 -1.35 23.39 -3.82
CA TYR A 423 -2.03 22.39 -4.66
C TYR A 423 -2.79 23.03 -5.85
N ARG A 424 -2.74 24.34 -5.96
CA ARG A 424 -3.39 25.10 -7.04
C ARG A 424 -2.52 25.07 -8.29
N PHE A 425 -3.09 24.72 -9.45
CA PHE A 425 -2.36 24.60 -10.71
C PHE A 425 -2.59 25.75 -11.69
N GLY A 426 -3.57 26.64 -11.43
CA GLY A 426 -3.79 27.82 -12.26
C GLY A 426 -2.60 28.78 -12.22
N THR A 427 -2.25 29.36 -13.37
CA THR A 427 -1.05 30.23 -13.47
C THR A 427 -1.09 31.40 -12.47
N ALA A 428 -2.23 32.07 -12.34
CA ALA A 428 -2.39 33.21 -11.43
C ALA A 428 -2.28 32.80 -9.96
N GLU A 429 -2.94 31.69 -9.59
CA GLU A 429 -2.92 31.12 -8.25
C GLU A 429 -1.53 30.60 -7.91
N ARG A 430 -0.84 30.00 -8.86
CA ARG A 430 0.53 29.54 -8.69
C ARG A 430 1.49 30.71 -8.45
N GLU A 431 1.38 31.81 -9.20
CA GLU A 431 2.16 33.02 -8.98
C GLU A 431 1.89 33.67 -7.61
N GLU A 432 0.64 33.63 -7.14
CA GLU A 432 0.28 34.07 -5.79
C GLU A 432 0.96 33.21 -4.72
N ASP A 433 0.95 31.89 -4.88
CA ASP A 433 1.61 30.95 -3.97
C ASP A 433 3.13 31.20 -3.92
N LEU A 434 3.76 31.43 -5.06
CA LEU A 434 5.20 31.74 -5.13
C LEU A 434 5.56 33.10 -4.51
N ARG A 435 4.68 34.10 -4.62
CA ARG A 435 4.88 35.40 -3.93
C ARG A 435 4.78 35.23 -2.41
N GLU A 436 3.80 34.45 -1.95
CA GLU A 436 3.68 34.18 -0.51
C GLU A 436 4.83 33.32 0.01
N ALA A 437 5.31 32.36 -0.78
CA ALA A 437 6.49 31.57 -0.43
C ALA A 437 7.71 32.43 -0.16
N ARG A 438 8.02 33.40 -1.05
CA ARG A 438 9.12 34.34 -0.86
C ARG A 438 8.94 35.19 0.40
N LYS A 439 7.73 35.74 0.59
CA LYS A 439 7.41 36.57 1.77
C LYS A 439 7.61 35.78 3.08
N LEU A 440 7.15 34.53 3.14
CA LEU A 440 7.32 33.70 4.33
C LEU A 440 8.79 33.35 4.57
N TRP A 441 9.52 33.05 3.51
CA TRP A 441 10.96 32.75 3.58
C TRP A 441 11.75 33.94 4.10
N ASP A 442 11.52 35.13 3.54
CA ASP A 442 12.16 36.36 3.97
C ASP A 442 11.78 36.74 5.41
N ALA A 443 10.50 36.59 5.79
CA ALA A 443 10.03 36.81 7.16
C ALA A 443 10.65 35.85 8.19
N ALA A 444 11.12 34.69 7.74
CA ALA A 444 11.88 33.75 8.57
C ALA A 444 13.40 34.01 8.59
N GLY A 445 13.85 35.15 8.05
CA GLY A 445 15.25 35.57 7.98
C GLY A 445 15.97 35.17 6.69
N GLY A 446 15.22 34.66 5.69
CA GLY A 446 15.74 34.34 4.37
C GLY A 446 16.78 33.24 4.35
N THR A 447 17.56 33.19 3.28
CA THR A 447 18.61 32.19 3.06
C THR A 447 19.76 32.34 4.07
N GLU A 448 20.08 33.57 4.51
CA GLU A 448 21.13 33.77 5.50
C GLU A 448 20.82 33.10 6.84
N ALA A 449 19.60 33.25 7.35
CA ALA A 449 19.20 32.64 8.62
C ALA A 449 18.87 31.12 8.47
N ALA A 450 18.48 30.66 7.29
CA ALA A 450 18.30 29.24 7.02
C ALA A 450 19.63 28.49 6.95
N GLY A 451 20.69 29.18 6.50
CA GLY A 451 21.95 28.55 6.21
C GLY A 451 21.87 27.57 5.06
N LYS A 452 22.92 26.79 4.87
CA LYS A 452 22.97 25.70 3.91
C LYS A 452 22.54 24.40 4.59
N PHE A 453 21.56 23.73 4.05
CA PHE A 453 21.04 22.46 4.58
C PHE A 453 21.18 21.31 3.57
N LYS A 454 21.00 20.09 4.04
CA LYS A 454 21.21 18.89 3.22
C LYS A 454 19.90 18.24 2.85
N LEU A 455 19.74 17.89 1.56
CA LEU A 455 18.67 17.04 1.06
C LEU A 455 19.20 15.61 0.83
N LEU A 456 18.77 14.67 1.66
CA LEU A 456 19.05 13.26 1.51
C LEU A 456 17.95 12.59 0.70
N GLY A 457 18.29 11.91 -0.40
CA GLY A 457 17.35 11.18 -1.24
C GLY A 457 17.61 9.69 -1.26
N THR A 458 16.57 8.91 -1.51
CA THR A 458 16.70 7.48 -1.78
C THR A 458 17.06 7.21 -3.24
N SER A 459 17.90 6.22 -3.49
CA SER A 459 18.15 5.68 -4.84
C SER A 459 17.12 4.60 -5.23
N ILE A 460 16.14 4.31 -4.38
CA ILE A 460 15.07 3.35 -4.65
C ILE A 460 13.72 3.93 -4.21
N PRO A 461 12.79 4.13 -5.15
CA PRO A 461 12.98 4.08 -6.60
C PRO A 461 14.01 5.12 -7.09
N ASP A 462 14.78 4.77 -8.08
CA ASP A 462 15.91 5.58 -8.58
C ASP A 462 15.51 6.99 -9.04
N TYR A 463 14.30 7.15 -9.57
CA TYR A 463 13.80 8.45 -10.04
C TYR A 463 13.73 9.52 -8.92
N ILE A 464 13.64 9.11 -7.65
CA ILE A 464 13.65 10.05 -6.51
C ILE A 464 14.98 10.81 -6.48
N ALA A 465 16.11 10.09 -6.46
CA ALA A 465 17.43 10.72 -6.46
C ALA A 465 17.80 11.27 -7.85
N ALA A 466 17.58 10.50 -8.92
CA ALA A 466 18.02 10.87 -10.25
C ALA A 466 17.26 12.06 -10.85
N LYS A 467 15.98 12.19 -10.56
CA LYS A 467 15.11 13.22 -11.13
C LYS A 467 14.60 14.21 -10.06
N GLY A 468 14.12 13.67 -8.93
CA GLY A 468 13.43 14.45 -7.90
C GLY A 468 14.34 15.43 -7.16
N GLN A 469 15.52 14.98 -6.70
CA GLN A 469 16.44 15.87 -5.98
C GLN A 469 16.92 17.07 -6.80
N PRO A 470 17.42 16.90 -8.05
CA PRO A 470 17.82 18.04 -8.88
C PRO A 470 16.67 19.03 -9.11
N GLN A 471 15.44 18.50 -9.31
CA GLN A 471 14.27 19.34 -9.50
C GLN A 471 13.90 20.13 -8.24
N MET A 472 13.97 19.50 -7.07
CA MET A 472 13.73 20.18 -5.78
C MET A 472 14.76 21.29 -5.56
N VAL A 473 16.06 20.99 -5.72
CA VAL A 473 17.14 21.97 -5.59
C VAL A 473 16.90 23.15 -6.52
N ARG A 474 16.57 22.90 -7.78
CA ARG A 474 16.29 23.94 -8.76
C ARG A 474 15.15 24.85 -8.32
N MET A 475 14.00 24.27 -7.98
CA MET A 475 12.81 25.04 -7.57
C MET A 475 13.08 25.92 -6.34
N LEU A 476 13.69 25.35 -5.29
CA LEU A 476 13.94 26.07 -4.07
C LEU A 476 15.01 27.17 -4.25
N LYS A 477 16.01 26.94 -5.09
CA LYS A 477 17.01 27.95 -5.44
C LYS A 477 16.41 29.09 -6.26
N GLU A 478 15.63 28.79 -7.30
CA GLU A 478 15.03 29.80 -8.19
C GLU A 478 13.99 30.67 -7.48
N VAL A 479 13.20 30.08 -6.57
CA VAL A 479 12.10 30.81 -5.91
C VAL A 479 12.53 31.44 -4.60
N LEU A 480 13.28 30.75 -3.76
CA LEU A 480 13.62 31.15 -2.39
C LEU A 480 15.09 31.58 -2.24
N GLY A 481 15.93 31.35 -3.24
CA GLY A 481 17.39 31.53 -3.11
C GLY A 481 18.03 30.51 -2.15
N ALA A 482 17.33 29.42 -1.79
CA ALA A 482 17.81 28.46 -0.82
C ALA A 482 19.07 27.73 -1.33
N GLU A 483 20.01 27.47 -0.42
CA GLU A 483 21.23 26.72 -0.69
C GLU A 483 21.16 25.33 -0.07
N MET A 484 21.44 24.30 -0.87
CA MET A 484 21.37 22.90 -0.44
C MET A 484 22.53 22.08 -0.95
N ASP A 485 23.02 21.18 -0.10
CA ASP A 485 23.80 20.01 -0.54
C ASP A 485 22.87 18.83 -0.77
N THR A 486 23.21 17.97 -1.72
CA THR A 486 22.47 16.73 -1.96
C THR A 486 23.32 15.54 -1.59
N GLU A 487 22.69 14.56 -0.97
CA GLU A 487 23.27 13.25 -0.70
C GLU A 487 22.28 12.17 -1.16
N VAL A 488 22.79 11.10 -1.73
CA VAL A 488 21.99 9.94 -2.13
C VAL A 488 22.35 8.78 -1.23
N ASP A 489 21.36 8.13 -0.65
CA ASP A 489 21.59 6.87 0.05
C ASP A 489 22.07 5.79 -0.94
N PRO A 490 23.35 5.40 -0.90
CA PRO A 490 23.91 4.48 -1.87
C PRO A 490 23.41 3.05 -1.70
N THR A 491 22.84 2.75 -0.52
CA THR A 491 22.24 1.45 -0.21
C THR A 491 20.76 1.40 -0.56
N GLY A 492 20.24 2.51 -1.08
CA GLY A 492 18.89 2.70 -1.52
C GLY A 492 17.89 2.99 -0.41
N TYR A 493 18.03 2.39 0.74
CA TYR A 493 17.06 2.54 1.82
C TYR A 493 17.64 2.44 3.23
N THR A 494 18.87 2.02 3.41
CA THR A 494 19.43 1.71 4.76
C THR A 494 19.64 2.96 5.60
N ILE A 495 20.25 4.00 5.03
CA ILE A 495 20.44 5.28 5.71
C ILE A 495 19.09 5.94 5.93
N LEU A 496 18.27 5.95 4.90
CA LEU A 496 16.94 6.54 4.97
C LEU A 496 16.04 5.81 5.97
N ALA A 497 16.11 4.47 6.03
CA ALA A 497 15.41 3.69 7.04
C ALA A 497 15.86 4.06 8.46
N SER A 498 17.15 4.34 8.65
CA SER A 498 17.66 4.85 9.93
C SER A 498 17.08 6.23 10.28
N CYS A 499 16.95 7.11 9.30
CA CYS A 499 16.27 8.40 9.48
C CYS A 499 14.77 8.23 9.78
N MET A 500 14.09 7.34 9.08
CA MET A 500 12.67 7.07 9.25
C MET A 500 12.33 6.40 10.58
N LEU A 501 13.27 5.67 11.15
CA LEU A 501 13.17 5.00 12.45
C LEU A 501 13.91 5.76 13.56
N ALA A 502 14.27 7.00 13.32
CA ALA A 502 15.13 7.79 14.21
C ALA A 502 14.58 7.95 15.63
N ASN A 503 13.24 7.96 15.79
CA ASN A 503 12.64 7.96 17.14
C ASN A 503 12.94 6.68 17.92
N THR A 504 13.25 5.58 17.26
CA THR A 504 13.60 4.30 17.91
C THR A 504 15.09 4.10 18.08
N ARG A 505 15.93 4.78 17.28
CA ARG A 505 17.38 4.60 17.26
C ARG A 505 18.17 5.86 17.59
N GLY A 506 17.53 7.04 17.54
CA GLY A 506 18.18 8.33 17.66
C GLY A 506 19.14 8.60 16.49
N ASP A 507 18.99 9.67 15.77
CA ASP A 507 20.01 10.13 14.81
C ASP A 507 20.79 11.31 15.43
N PRO A 508 21.96 11.07 16.05
CA PRO A 508 22.82 12.14 16.54
C PRO A 508 23.58 12.84 15.40
N SER A 509 23.58 12.28 14.17
CA SER A 509 24.42 12.75 13.08
C SER A 509 23.87 13.96 12.34
N GLY A 510 22.57 14.27 12.47
CA GLY A 510 21.92 15.39 11.78
C GLY A 510 21.81 15.25 10.25
N THR A 511 21.99 14.04 9.71
CA THR A 511 21.91 13.79 8.26
C THR A 511 20.50 13.77 7.72
N CYS A 512 19.50 13.78 8.58
CA CYS A 512 18.09 13.55 8.25
C CYS A 512 17.23 14.83 8.27
N GLU A 513 17.82 16.01 8.21
CA GLU A 513 17.10 17.30 8.34
C GLU A 513 16.02 17.48 7.29
N PHE A 514 16.32 17.09 6.06
CA PHE A 514 15.44 17.21 4.92
C PHE A 514 15.64 15.96 4.05
N THR A 515 14.61 15.13 3.97
CA THR A 515 14.72 13.86 3.24
C THR A 515 13.68 13.79 2.12
N MET A 516 14.06 13.17 1.01
CA MET A 516 13.18 12.87 -0.10
C MET A 516 13.14 11.37 -0.31
N ASN A 517 11.99 10.78 -0.10
CA ASN A 517 11.80 9.33 -0.10
C ASN A 517 10.45 8.94 -0.68
N TYR A 518 10.23 7.65 -0.73
CA TYR A 518 8.96 7.04 -1.10
C TYR A 518 8.37 6.33 0.12
N ASP A 519 7.09 6.54 0.38
CA ASP A 519 6.37 5.79 1.40
C ASP A 519 5.18 5.06 0.81
N ASN A 520 4.98 3.86 1.30
CA ASN A 520 3.81 3.07 0.96
C ASN A 520 2.66 3.44 1.88
N GLY A 521 1.49 3.62 1.30
CA GLY A 521 0.28 3.83 2.05
C GLY A 521 -0.19 2.59 2.78
N TRP A 522 -1.04 2.82 3.72
CA TRP A 522 -1.69 1.82 4.55
C TRP A 522 -3.18 1.88 4.28
N ILE A 523 -3.89 0.86 4.64
CA ILE A 523 -5.31 0.71 4.26
C ILE A 523 -6.20 1.50 5.19
N ASP A 524 -5.83 1.57 6.46
CA ASP A 524 -6.55 2.34 7.46
C ASP A 524 -5.85 3.68 7.74
N PRO A 525 -6.59 4.79 7.90
CA PRO A 525 -6.01 6.08 8.21
C PRO A 525 -5.21 6.12 9.52
N ASP A 526 -5.54 5.28 10.50
CA ASP A 526 -4.78 5.19 11.75
C ASP A 526 -3.34 4.74 11.50
N GLU A 527 -3.16 3.79 10.61
CA GLU A 527 -1.83 3.31 10.24
C GLU A 527 -1.00 4.34 9.48
N TRP A 528 -1.69 5.26 8.79
CA TRP A 528 -1.02 6.35 8.07
C TRP A 528 -0.78 7.56 8.98
N LEU A 529 -1.80 7.99 9.71
CA LEU A 529 -1.75 9.24 10.47
C LEU A 529 -1.09 9.05 11.85
N TYR A 530 -1.55 8.06 12.63
CA TYR A 530 -1.05 7.88 13.99
C TYR A 530 0.42 7.46 14.01
N LEU A 531 0.81 6.48 13.19
CA LEU A 531 2.19 6.00 13.17
C LEU A 531 3.21 7.05 12.73
N PHE A 532 2.80 7.98 11.87
CA PHE A 532 3.70 9.01 11.33
C PHE A 532 3.68 10.32 12.10
N PHE A 533 2.57 10.66 12.75
CA PHE A 533 2.37 12.02 13.26
C PHE A 533 2.09 12.10 14.76
N HIS A 534 1.70 11.02 15.43
CA HIS A 534 1.54 11.05 16.89
C HIS A 534 2.89 11.18 17.58
N THR A 535 2.94 11.98 18.65
CA THR A 535 4.13 12.18 19.47
C THR A 535 4.67 10.83 19.97
N GLY A 536 5.95 10.57 19.73
CA GLY A 536 6.61 9.33 20.14
C GLY A 536 6.29 8.08 19.30
N ALA A 537 5.43 8.17 18.29
CA ALA A 537 5.12 7.04 17.42
C ALA A 537 6.37 6.57 16.63
N PRO A 538 6.50 5.27 16.34
CA PRO A 538 7.72 4.68 15.78
C PRO A 538 8.16 5.25 14.43
N LYS A 539 7.20 5.71 13.62
CA LYS A 539 7.47 6.30 12.30
C LYS A 539 7.45 7.82 12.29
N ASN A 540 7.30 8.47 13.43
CA ASN A 540 7.38 9.92 13.55
C ASN A 540 8.82 10.43 13.39
N SER A 541 9.36 10.27 12.19
CA SER A 541 10.73 10.66 11.84
C SER A 541 10.93 12.17 11.78
N SER A 542 9.85 12.94 11.68
CA SER A 542 9.90 14.41 11.75
C SER A 542 10.08 14.93 13.18
N ARG A 543 9.97 14.07 14.20
CA ARG A 543 9.96 14.43 15.62
C ARG A 543 8.88 15.45 15.95
N LEU A 544 7.75 15.32 15.27
CA LEU A 544 6.56 16.10 15.52
C LEU A 544 6.06 15.87 16.93
N SER A 545 5.74 16.95 17.63
CA SER A 545 5.05 16.91 18.92
C SER A 545 4.04 18.05 18.96
N ASP A 546 2.77 17.70 18.83
CA ASP A 546 1.66 18.64 18.82
C ASP A 546 0.48 18.05 19.57
N ALA A 547 0.18 18.58 20.76
CA ALA A 547 -0.83 18.03 21.65
C ALA A 547 -2.25 18.07 21.05
N LYS A 548 -2.57 19.05 20.21
CA LYS A 548 -3.87 19.12 19.54
C LYS A 548 -3.99 18.02 18.47
N LEU A 549 -2.92 17.81 17.70
CA LEU A 549 -2.89 16.75 16.70
C LEU A 549 -2.98 15.37 17.37
N ASP A 550 -2.25 15.16 18.47
CA ASP A 550 -2.30 13.91 19.25
C ASP A 550 -3.73 13.61 19.71
N GLU A 551 -4.43 14.62 20.29
CA GLU A 551 -5.83 14.47 20.70
C GLU A 551 -6.75 14.11 19.52
N MET A 552 -6.56 14.74 18.36
CA MET A 552 -7.34 14.44 17.15
C MET A 552 -7.06 13.01 16.65
N LEU A 553 -5.80 12.59 16.66
CA LEU A 553 -5.38 11.24 16.27
C LEU A 553 -5.95 10.17 17.21
N GLU A 554 -5.97 10.42 18.51
CA GLU A 554 -6.56 9.51 19.50
C GLU A 554 -8.08 9.42 19.36
N LYS A 555 -8.76 10.54 19.10
CA LYS A 555 -10.22 10.57 18.88
C LYS A 555 -10.62 9.74 17.65
N GLN A 556 -9.93 9.92 16.50
CA GLN A 556 -10.26 9.13 15.32
C GLN A 556 -10.02 7.63 15.53
N ARG A 557 -8.99 7.27 16.31
CA ARG A 557 -8.66 5.88 16.65
C ARG A 557 -9.78 5.22 17.44
N ALA A 558 -10.42 5.96 18.36
CA ALA A 558 -11.47 5.47 19.23
C ALA A 558 -12.88 5.51 18.59
N GLU A 559 -13.07 6.12 17.42
CA GLU A 559 -14.37 6.30 16.80
C GLU A 559 -14.76 5.11 15.90
N PHE A 560 -15.80 4.38 16.27
CA PHE A 560 -16.32 3.21 15.54
C PHE A 560 -17.42 3.57 14.52
N ASP A 561 -17.95 4.78 14.55
CA ASP A 561 -18.87 5.24 13.52
C ASP A 561 -18.08 5.74 12.32
N TYR A 562 -18.29 5.12 11.15
CA TYR A 562 -17.51 5.42 9.96
C TYR A 562 -17.59 6.88 9.54
N GLU A 563 -18.79 7.47 9.52
CA GLU A 563 -18.98 8.84 9.03
C GLU A 563 -18.31 9.85 9.97
N LYS A 564 -18.47 9.67 11.27
CA LYS A 564 -17.80 10.53 12.26
C LYS A 564 -16.28 10.37 12.20
N ARG A 565 -15.79 9.14 12.07
CA ARG A 565 -14.37 8.88 11.93
C ARG A 565 -13.81 9.49 10.66
N HIS A 566 -14.55 9.39 9.55
CA HIS A 566 -14.19 10.00 8.27
C HIS A 566 -14.07 11.53 8.41
N ASP A 567 -15.04 12.18 9.04
CA ASP A 567 -15.00 13.62 9.29
C ASP A 567 -13.77 14.03 10.14
N LEU A 568 -13.48 13.28 11.22
CA LEU A 568 -12.27 13.49 12.03
C LEU A 568 -10.98 13.33 11.21
N VAL A 569 -10.91 12.32 10.34
CA VAL A 569 -9.75 12.08 9.48
C VAL A 569 -9.57 13.21 8.47
N LEU A 570 -10.63 13.77 7.91
CA LEU A 570 -10.54 14.95 7.05
C LEU A 570 -10.11 16.19 7.84
N GLU A 571 -10.62 16.39 9.05
CA GLU A 571 -10.22 17.51 9.92
C GLU A 571 -8.72 17.42 10.27
N ILE A 572 -8.21 16.23 10.59
CA ILE A 572 -6.78 16.01 10.83
C ILE A 572 -5.95 16.42 9.62
N GLN A 573 -6.35 16.01 8.42
CA GLN A 573 -5.62 16.34 7.21
C GLN A 573 -5.60 17.83 6.92
N ARG A 574 -6.74 18.53 7.12
CA ARG A 574 -6.83 19.99 6.99
C ARG A 574 -5.91 20.68 7.99
N TYR A 575 -5.99 20.30 9.26
CA TYR A 575 -5.12 20.85 10.31
C TYR A 575 -3.63 20.63 9.99
N PHE A 576 -3.29 19.46 9.48
CA PHE A 576 -1.92 19.15 9.08
C PHE A 576 -1.42 20.07 7.95
N LEU A 577 -2.24 20.32 6.94
CA LEU A 577 -1.90 21.21 5.82
C LEU A 577 -1.79 22.68 6.22
N ASP A 578 -2.58 23.10 7.20
CA ASP A 578 -2.63 24.52 7.62
C ASP A 578 -1.57 24.86 8.65
N GLU A 579 -1.29 23.97 9.61
CA GLU A 579 -0.54 24.29 10.83
C GLU A 579 0.74 23.46 11.03
N ILE A 580 0.85 22.27 10.43
CA ILE A 580 1.93 21.34 10.75
C ILE A 580 2.98 21.26 9.64
N LEU A 581 2.62 20.73 8.49
CA LEU A 581 3.50 20.55 7.32
C LEU A 581 4.85 19.88 7.65
N ALA A 582 4.82 18.84 8.45
CA ALA A 582 6.02 18.04 8.77
C ALA A 582 6.45 17.15 7.60
N HIS A 583 5.50 16.77 6.77
CA HIS A 583 5.69 16.02 5.54
C HIS A 583 5.06 16.77 4.37
N LEU A 584 5.69 16.68 3.20
CA LEU A 584 5.15 17.17 1.94
C LEU A 584 5.00 16.01 0.98
N GLN A 585 3.78 15.60 0.74
CA GLN A 585 3.49 14.65 -0.33
C GLN A 585 3.37 15.39 -1.66
N TYR A 586 3.80 14.75 -2.74
CA TYR A 586 3.76 15.35 -4.06
C TYR A 586 2.60 14.81 -4.86
N VAL A 587 2.71 13.58 -5.29
CA VAL A 587 1.77 12.91 -6.16
C VAL A 587 1.71 11.43 -5.79
N SER A 588 0.55 10.82 -5.96
CA SER A 588 0.42 9.37 -5.91
C SER A 588 0.50 8.79 -7.30
N GLU A 589 1.17 7.67 -7.41
CA GLU A 589 1.28 6.89 -8.62
C GLU A 589 -0.01 6.11 -8.88
N TRP A 590 -0.37 5.98 -10.16
CA TRP A 590 -1.42 5.09 -10.63
C TRP A 590 -0.82 4.07 -11.58
N ASN A 591 -0.63 2.85 -11.10
CA ASN A 591 0.12 1.81 -11.82
C ASN A 591 -0.80 1.03 -12.77
N TRP A 592 -0.86 1.44 -14.01
CA TRP A 592 -1.47 0.66 -15.08
C TRP A 592 -0.54 -0.47 -15.50
N SER A 593 -1.09 -1.64 -15.77
CA SER A 593 -0.34 -2.76 -16.34
C SER A 593 -1.08 -3.41 -17.49
N LEU A 594 -0.32 -3.95 -18.45
CA LEU A 594 -0.86 -4.83 -19.49
C LEU A 594 -0.86 -6.26 -18.99
N GLN A 595 -1.95 -6.96 -19.29
CA GLN A 595 -2.10 -8.37 -19.00
C GLN A 595 -2.47 -9.12 -20.28
N TRP A 596 -1.91 -10.30 -20.48
CA TRP A 596 -2.32 -11.19 -21.53
C TRP A 596 -3.75 -11.68 -21.31
N ASN A 597 -4.55 -11.80 -22.37
CA ASN A 597 -5.96 -12.21 -22.26
C ASN A 597 -6.14 -13.61 -21.66
N TYR A 598 -5.15 -14.49 -21.78
CA TYR A 598 -5.17 -15.81 -21.16
C TYR A 598 -4.96 -15.79 -19.64
N GLN A 599 -4.48 -14.69 -19.07
CA GLN A 599 -4.37 -14.55 -17.63
C GLN A 599 -5.70 -14.08 -17.06
N LYS A 600 -6.29 -14.89 -16.20
CA LYS A 600 -7.61 -14.65 -15.60
C LYS A 600 -7.52 -14.43 -14.10
N ASN A 601 -8.48 -13.67 -13.56
CA ASN A 601 -8.64 -13.41 -12.13
C ASN A 601 -7.42 -12.80 -11.44
N ARG A 602 -6.61 -12.08 -12.18
CA ARG A 602 -5.57 -11.26 -11.57
C ARG A 602 -6.19 -9.98 -11.02
N HIS A 603 -6.45 -9.98 -9.76
CA HIS A 603 -6.86 -8.79 -9.02
C HIS A 603 -5.71 -8.42 -8.09
N GLU A 604 -4.83 -7.57 -8.57
CA GLU A 604 -3.84 -6.95 -7.69
C GLU A 604 -4.58 -5.99 -6.77
N GLY A 605 -4.38 -6.19 -5.46
CA GLY A 605 -4.72 -5.20 -4.47
C GLY A 605 -3.79 -3.98 -4.58
N THR A 606 -4.00 -3.01 -3.73
CA THR A 606 -3.02 -1.98 -3.50
C THR A 606 -1.75 -2.65 -3.01
N TYR A 607 -0.74 -2.49 -3.74
CA TYR A 607 0.67 -2.78 -3.50
C TYR A 607 1.00 -3.69 -2.29
N TYR A 608 1.64 -4.82 -2.59
CA TYR A 608 2.32 -5.73 -1.66
C TYR A 608 1.46 -6.61 -0.75
N GLY A 609 0.93 -7.68 -1.33
CA GLY A 609 0.77 -8.90 -0.56
C GLY A 609 -0.36 -8.96 0.44
N HIS A 610 -1.46 -8.26 0.20
CA HIS A 610 -2.57 -8.29 1.14
C HIS A 610 -3.62 -9.35 0.84
N ASN A 611 -3.72 -9.83 -0.39
CA ASN A 611 -4.70 -10.81 -0.77
C ASN A 611 -4.05 -12.05 -1.42
N TYR A 612 -4.81 -13.10 -1.49
CA TYR A 612 -4.39 -14.33 -2.15
C TYR A 612 -4.63 -14.29 -3.66
N TRP A 613 -4.28 -13.17 -4.33
CA TRP A 613 -4.59 -13.02 -5.75
C TRP A 613 -3.98 -14.11 -6.63
N TYR A 614 -2.77 -14.63 -6.30
CA TYR A 614 -2.21 -15.79 -6.98
C TYR A 614 -3.06 -17.04 -6.81
N ALA A 615 -3.75 -17.21 -5.67
CA ALA A 615 -4.60 -18.37 -5.45
C ALA A 615 -5.89 -18.35 -6.28
N ASN A 616 -6.35 -17.14 -6.64
CA ASN A 616 -7.55 -16.95 -7.46
C ASN A 616 -7.23 -16.95 -8.96
N MET A 617 -5.97 -16.72 -9.32
CA MET A 617 -5.52 -16.59 -10.71
C MET A 617 -5.45 -17.95 -11.40
N TRP A 618 -5.77 -17.95 -12.69
CA TRP A 618 -5.59 -19.10 -13.55
C TRP A 618 -5.18 -18.68 -14.95
N LEU A 619 -4.61 -19.63 -15.72
CA LEU A 619 -4.18 -19.42 -17.09
C LEU A 619 -5.14 -20.16 -18.02
N ASP A 620 -5.85 -19.43 -18.86
CA ASP A 620 -6.75 -20.03 -19.85
C ASP A 620 -5.95 -20.64 -21.00
N GLN A 621 -5.69 -21.94 -20.90
CA GLN A 621 -4.93 -22.67 -21.90
C GLN A 621 -5.68 -22.82 -23.22
N ASN A 622 -7.00 -22.53 -23.24
CA ASN A 622 -7.84 -22.55 -24.45
C ASN A 622 -7.86 -21.18 -25.15
N ASP A 623 -7.43 -20.12 -24.48
CA ASP A 623 -7.36 -18.79 -25.10
C ASP A 623 -6.33 -18.79 -26.24
N PRO A 624 -6.68 -18.27 -27.44
CA PRO A 624 -5.73 -18.21 -28.57
C PRO A 624 -4.43 -17.50 -28.24
N THR A 625 -4.46 -16.54 -27.30
CA THR A 625 -3.27 -15.79 -26.89
C THR A 625 -2.33 -16.60 -25.98
N PHE A 626 -2.75 -17.75 -25.48
CA PHE A 626 -1.87 -18.67 -24.73
C PHE A 626 -0.84 -19.37 -25.61
N GLN A 627 -1.11 -19.54 -26.91
CA GLN A 627 -0.21 -20.19 -27.85
C GLN A 627 1.15 -19.46 -27.92
N GLY A 628 2.23 -20.25 -28.01
CA GLY A 628 3.60 -19.72 -28.06
C GLY A 628 4.14 -19.23 -26.71
N ARG A 629 3.44 -19.47 -25.62
CA ARG A 629 3.97 -19.25 -24.28
C ARG A 629 5.06 -20.31 -23.99
N PRO A 630 6.25 -19.91 -23.52
CA PRO A 630 7.27 -20.85 -23.09
C PRO A 630 6.77 -21.74 -21.94
N ALA A 631 7.23 -23.00 -21.90
CA ALA A 631 6.85 -23.96 -20.87
C ALA A 631 7.24 -23.50 -19.45
#